data_d260d71bdc9bf20ac23fd814390a263e
#
_entry.id   d260d71bdc9bf20ac23fd814390a263e
#
_cell.length_a   1.000
_cell.length_b   1.000
_cell.length_c   1.000
_cell.angle_alpha   90.00
_cell.angle_beta   90.00
_cell.angle_gamma   90.00
#
_symmetry.space_group_name_H-M   'P 1'
#
loop_
_entity.id
_entity.type
_entity.pdbx_description
1 polymer ?
#
loop_
_entity_poly.entity_id
_entity_poly.type
_entity_poly.pdbx_seq_one_letter_code
_entity_poly.pdbx_strand_id
1 'polypeptide(L)'
;MLVTGENGSGKTNLIEAVVLLSIGRSFRGARDPALTRRGAATFEIRGLVEDRLGVTSEIVARGGAGAAKEVLVDGSPLGRIYDLLGRFCTVHFSVEDVAVLNGGPASRRRFLDVALCQLESAYVGSLRDYTAALRQRNRLLIAERHGPGTDPNEWSAWEEILARTGVALDRRRRTLCAEMGRNLRELSQQVDPTLDPTVEYHDGFGDSGTLEEAAVATRPDGGTHASRGPQQEAP
;
A
#
# COMPACT_ATOMS: atom_id res chain seq x y z
N MET A 1 -10.05 -3.03 25.76
CA MET A 1 -8.98 -2.36 26.55
C MET A 1 -9.16 -0.86 26.42
N LEU A 2 -9.16 -0.10 27.51
CA LEU A 2 -9.22 1.36 27.53
C LEU A 2 -7.85 1.89 27.97
N VAL A 3 -7.28 2.83 27.21
CA VAL A 3 -6.01 3.49 27.55
C VAL A 3 -6.32 4.95 27.90
N THR A 4 -6.11 5.32 29.16
CA THR A 4 -6.34 6.67 29.69
C THR A 4 -5.03 7.30 30.18
N GLY A 5 -5.01 8.61 30.30
CA GLY A 5 -3.84 9.37 30.77
C GLY A 5 -3.87 10.80 30.26
N GLU A 6 -2.97 11.65 30.77
CA GLU A 6 -2.84 13.05 30.38
C GLU A 6 -2.42 13.22 28.92
N ASN A 7 -2.64 14.41 28.36
CA ASN A 7 -2.16 14.74 27.02
C ASN A 7 -0.63 14.68 26.99
N GLY A 8 -0.07 14.07 25.93
CA GLY A 8 1.37 13.88 25.83
C GLY A 8 1.93 12.62 26.53
N SER A 9 1.10 11.83 27.25
CA SER A 9 1.57 10.61 27.96
C SER A 9 1.93 9.43 27.06
N GLY A 10 1.80 9.55 25.73
CA GLY A 10 2.19 8.50 24.79
C GLY A 10 1.08 7.55 24.35
N LYS A 11 -0.19 7.79 24.69
CA LYS A 11 -1.32 6.94 24.29
C LYS A 11 -1.38 6.68 22.78
N THR A 12 -1.24 7.73 21.99
CA THR A 12 -1.24 7.63 20.54
C THR A 12 0.01 6.92 20.01
N ASN A 13 1.14 7.06 20.68
CA ASN A 13 2.36 6.34 20.31
C ASN A 13 2.21 4.83 20.52
N LEU A 14 1.45 4.39 21.51
CA LEU A 14 1.14 2.97 21.69
C LEU A 14 0.31 2.43 20.53
N ILE A 15 -0.74 3.16 20.10
CA ILE A 15 -1.54 2.79 18.93
C ILE A 15 -0.66 2.79 17.67
N GLU A 16 0.20 3.80 17.52
CA GLU A 16 1.12 3.90 16.40
C GLU A 16 2.08 2.71 16.35
N ALA A 17 2.57 2.25 17.49
CA ALA A 17 3.42 1.06 17.60
C ALA A 17 2.68 -0.20 17.13
N VAL A 18 1.43 -0.40 17.55
CA VAL A 18 0.59 -1.54 17.12
C VAL A 18 0.40 -1.52 15.61
N VAL A 19 0.01 -0.38 15.04
CA VAL A 19 -0.19 -0.24 13.59
C VAL A 19 1.12 -0.44 12.83
N LEU A 20 2.24 0.04 13.37
CA LEU A 20 3.55 -0.14 12.74
C LEU A 20 3.95 -1.61 12.67
N LEU A 21 3.66 -2.41 13.70
CA LEU A 21 3.88 -3.87 13.68
C LEU A 21 2.96 -4.60 12.69
N SER A 22 1.81 -4.01 12.32
CA SER A 22 0.88 -4.58 11.35
C SER A 22 1.23 -4.26 9.90
N ILE A 23 1.44 -2.97 9.60
CA ILE A 23 1.60 -2.49 8.21
C ILE A 23 3.01 -1.93 7.93
N GLY A 24 3.90 -1.98 8.90
CA GLY A 24 5.28 -1.55 8.77
C GLY A 24 5.48 -0.04 8.60
N ARG A 25 4.47 0.78 8.89
CA ARG A 25 4.52 2.24 8.73
C ARG A 25 3.72 2.94 9.81
N SER A 26 4.12 4.16 10.15
CA SER A 26 3.31 5.07 10.93
C SER A 26 2.06 5.50 10.14
N PHE A 27 0.89 5.47 10.78
CA PHE A 27 -0.35 6.01 10.19
C PHE A 27 -0.33 7.55 10.12
N ARG A 28 0.46 8.20 10.96
CA ARG A 28 0.66 9.66 10.94
C ARG A 28 1.54 10.14 9.78
N GLY A 29 2.03 9.23 8.93
CA GLY A 29 2.98 9.58 7.88
C GLY A 29 4.35 9.97 8.38
N ALA A 30 4.64 9.75 9.67
CA ALA A 30 5.92 10.04 10.25
C ALA A 30 7.04 9.26 9.55
N ARG A 31 8.13 9.95 9.25
CA ARG A 31 9.35 9.29 8.78
C ARG A 31 9.98 8.50 9.92
N ASP A 32 10.65 7.41 9.61
CA ASP A 32 11.25 6.52 10.61
C ASP A 32 12.09 7.22 11.70
N PRO A 33 12.89 8.27 11.40
CA PRO A 33 13.59 9.03 12.45
C PRO A 33 12.67 9.70 13.48
N ALA A 34 11.45 10.08 13.10
CA ALA A 34 10.48 10.70 14.00
C ALA A 34 9.85 9.72 15.00
N LEU A 35 10.00 8.41 14.77
CA LEU A 35 9.60 7.36 15.71
C LEU A 35 10.57 7.23 16.88
N THR A 36 11.77 7.79 16.76
CA THR A 36 12.79 7.71 17.78
C THR A 36 12.54 8.77 18.87
N ARG A 37 12.66 8.37 20.13
CA ARG A 37 12.54 9.28 21.25
C ARG A 37 13.61 10.38 21.17
N ARG A 38 13.27 11.61 21.50
CA ARG A 38 14.24 12.71 21.55
C ARG A 38 15.43 12.35 22.44
N GLY A 39 16.63 12.48 21.90
CA GLY A 39 17.88 12.13 22.58
C GLY A 39 18.29 10.66 22.49
N ALA A 40 17.46 9.80 21.90
CA ALA A 40 17.86 8.42 21.59
C ALA A 40 18.36 8.29 20.14
N ALA A 41 19.26 7.35 19.90
CA ALA A 41 19.77 7.06 18.56
C ALA A 41 18.85 6.12 17.77
N THR A 42 18.14 5.23 18.46
CA THR A 42 17.33 4.16 17.84
C THR A 42 15.98 4.02 18.54
N PHE A 43 15.06 3.36 17.88
CA PHE A 43 13.81 2.84 18.45
C PHE A 43 13.72 1.34 18.23
N GLU A 44 13.03 0.64 19.11
CA GLU A 44 12.59 -0.73 18.93
C GLU A 44 11.16 -0.87 19.45
N ILE A 45 10.35 -1.56 18.67
CA ILE A 45 8.98 -1.95 19.01
C ILE A 45 8.90 -3.46 18.86
N ARG A 46 8.42 -4.13 19.91
CA ARG A 46 8.28 -5.58 19.94
C ARG A 46 6.86 -5.95 20.31
N GLY A 47 6.29 -6.90 19.59
CA GLY A 47 4.95 -7.43 19.86
C GLY A 47 4.91 -8.93 19.68
N LEU A 48 4.13 -9.59 20.53
CA LEU A 48 3.75 -10.99 20.37
C LEU A 48 2.34 -11.03 19.78
N VAL A 49 2.18 -11.73 18.69
CA VAL A 49 0.91 -11.89 17.98
C VAL A 49 0.53 -13.36 18.02
N GLU A 50 -0.66 -13.64 18.51
CA GLU A 50 -1.25 -14.97 18.49
C GLU A 50 -2.27 -15.05 17.35
N ASP A 51 -2.17 -16.04 16.50
CA ASP A 51 -3.13 -16.30 15.44
C ASP A 51 -4.35 -17.07 15.93
N ARG A 52 -5.33 -17.32 15.03
CA ARG A 52 -6.56 -18.04 15.36
C ARG A 52 -6.31 -19.52 15.75
N LEU A 53 -5.16 -20.05 15.45
CA LEU A 53 -4.76 -21.43 15.77
C LEU A 53 -3.95 -21.50 17.08
N GLY A 54 -3.73 -20.35 17.75
CA GLY A 54 -2.94 -20.24 18.98
C GLY A 54 -1.43 -20.24 18.74
N VAL A 55 -0.99 -20.08 17.49
CA VAL A 55 0.44 -19.96 17.19
C VAL A 55 0.88 -18.50 17.46
N THR A 56 1.88 -18.36 18.32
CA THR A 56 2.44 -17.07 18.67
C THR A 56 3.67 -16.78 17.82
N SER A 57 3.71 -15.60 17.20
CA SER A 57 4.88 -15.07 16.49
C SER A 57 5.33 -13.75 17.12
N GLU A 58 6.64 -13.55 17.18
CA GLU A 58 7.22 -12.28 17.61
C GLU A 58 7.48 -11.38 16.39
N ILE A 59 6.94 -10.16 16.42
CA ILE A 59 7.24 -9.14 15.42
C ILE A 59 8.05 -8.03 16.08
N VAL A 60 9.21 -7.71 15.50
CA VAL A 60 10.08 -6.63 15.97
C VAL A 60 10.30 -5.63 14.85
N ALA A 61 10.05 -4.35 15.12
CA ALA A 61 10.41 -3.27 14.21
C ALA A 61 11.45 -2.38 14.90
N ARG A 62 12.59 -2.16 14.26
CA ARG A 62 13.67 -1.33 14.79
C ARG A 62 14.26 -0.42 13.73
N GLY A 63 14.78 0.71 14.13
CA GLY A 63 15.39 1.71 13.26
C GLY A 63 15.91 2.91 14.03
N GLY A 64 16.29 3.98 13.32
CA GLY A 64 16.79 5.19 13.97
C GLY A 64 17.40 6.19 13.01
N ALA A 65 18.03 7.20 13.55
CA ALA A 65 18.74 8.22 12.77
C ALA A 65 19.94 7.59 12.05
N GLY A 66 19.91 7.57 10.71
CA GLY A 66 20.99 7.01 9.89
C GLY A 66 20.96 5.49 9.69
N ALA A 67 19.99 4.78 10.30
CA ALA A 67 19.79 3.36 10.11
C ALA A 67 18.48 3.10 9.34
N ALA A 68 18.52 2.23 8.34
CA ALA A 68 17.31 1.76 7.67
C ALA A 68 16.43 1.01 8.68
N LYS A 69 15.11 1.19 8.56
CA LYS A 69 14.17 0.41 9.34
C LYS A 69 14.26 -1.07 8.96
N GLU A 70 14.34 -1.92 9.96
CA GLU A 70 14.32 -3.36 9.84
C GLU A 70 13.10 -3.92 10.56
N VAL A 71 12.47 -4.92 9.96
CA VAL A 71 11.40 -5.69 10.60
C VAL A 71 11.80 -7.15 10.63
N LEU A 72 11.66 -7.76 11.80
CA LEU A 72 11.94 -9.17 12.01
C LEU A 72 10.65 -9.89 12.41
N VAL A 73 10.52 -11.13 11.98
CA VAL A 73 9.48 -12.06 12.44
C VAL A 73 10.18 -13.32 12.93
N ASP A 74 9.93 -13.67 14.18
CA ASP A 74 10.56 -14.81 14.87
C ASP A 74 12.10 -14.78 14.72
N GLY A 75 12.68 -13.59 14.91
CA GLY A 75 14.12 -13.33 14.81
C GLY A 75 14.68 -13.26 13.37
N SER A 76 13.88 -13.56 12.35
CA SER A 76 14.31 -13.53 10.95
C SER A 76 13.96 -12.20 10.29
N PRO A 77 14.93 -11.48 9.70
CA PRO A 77 14.65 -10.21 9.03
C PRO A 77 13.79 -10.41 7.78
N LEU A 78 12.78 -9.55 7.62
CA LEU A 78 11.97 -9.52 6.40
C LEU A 78 12.71 -8.78 5.29
N GLY A 79 12.80 -9.40 4.13
CA GLY A 79 13.42 -8.80 2.96
C GLY A 79 12.62 -7.60 2.40
N ARG A 80 11.32 -7.59 2.61
CA ARG A 80 10.41 -6.54 2.12
C ARG A 80 9.27 -6.31 3.11
N ILE A 81 8.83 -5.05 3.20
CA ILE A 81 7.70 -4.68 4.06
C ILE A 81 6.38 -5.39 3.70
N TYR A 82 6.21 -5.75 2.43
CA TYR A 82 5.02 -6.48 1.98
C TYR A 82 4.91 -7.88 2.62
N ASP A 83 6.03 -8.47 3.03
CA ASP A 83 6.05 -9.79 3.68
C ASP A 83 5.53 -9.75 5.14
N LEU A 84 5.36 -8.54 5.68
CA LEU A 84 4.72 -8.29 6.98
C LEU A 84 3.19 -8.31 6.88
N LEU A 85 2.64 -7.80 5.76
CA LEU A 85 1.21 -7.59 5.61
C LEU A 85 0.44 -8.91 5.68
N GLY A 86 -0.68 -8.91 6.41
CA GLY A 86 -1.51 -10.09 6.61
C GLY A 86 -1.10 -11.00 7.77
N ARG A 87 0.09 -10.81 8.38
CA ARG A 87 0.52 -11.56 9.57
C ARG A 87 -0.18 -11.09 10.83
N PHE A 88 -0.38 -9.80 10.94
CA PHE A 88 -1.13 -9.16 12.02
C PHE A 88 -2.05 -8.12 11.41
N CYS A 89 -3.34 -8.42 11.36
CA CYS A 89 -4.33 -7.53 10.76
C CYS A 89 -4.83 -6.52 11.80
N THR A 90 -4.80 -5.24 11.44
CA THR A 90 -5.33 -4.16 12.28
C THR A 90 -6.24 -3.25 11.49
N VAL A 91 -7.29 -2.80 12.15
CA VAL A 91 -8.10 -1.67 11.68
C VAL A 91 -7.94 -0.55 12.71
N HIS A 92 -7.50 0.61 12.26
CA HIS A 92 -7.42 1.80 13.09
C HIS A 92 -8.25 2.90 12.48
N PHE A 93 -8.67 3.83 13.31
CA PHE A 93 -9.34 5.06 12.89
C PHE A 93 -8.62 6.26 13.50
N SER A 94 -8.27 7.23 12.68
CA SER A 94 -7.54 8.42 13.06
C SER A 94 -8.00 9.64 12.26
N VAL A 95 -7.59 10.83 12.70
CA VAL A 95 -7.89 12.07 11.97
C VAL A 95 -7.24 12.08 10.59
N GLU A 96 -6.08 11.42 10.45
CA GLU A 96 -5.34 11.29 9.20
C GLU A 96 -6.11 10.50 8.14
N ASP A 97 -7.05 9.64 8.53
CA ASP A 97 -7.84 8.85 7.59
C ASP A 97 -8.82 9.69 6.74
N VAL A 98 -9.08 10.93 7.16
CA VAL A 98 -9.79 11.92 6.33
C VAL A 98 -9.06 12.16 4.99
N ALA A 99 -7.75 11.91 4.94
CA ALA A 99 -6.98 11.96 3.70
C ALA A 99 -7.43 10.93 2.64
N VAL A 100 -8.15 9.88 3.02
CA VAL A 100 -8.75 8.94 2.05
C VAL A 100 -9.85 9.64 1.24
N LEU A 101 -10.60 10.55 1.88
CA LEU A 101 -11.68 11.30 1.24
C LEU A 101 -11.13 12.54 0.49
N ASN A 102 -10.31 13.35 1.16
CA ASN A 102 -9.86 14.65 0.69
C ASN A 102 -8.52 14.59 -0.05
N GLY A 103 -7.80 13.46 0.05
CA GLY A 103 -6.51 13.26 -0.59
C GLY A 103 -6.61 12.82 -2.05
N GLY A 104 -5.46 12.80 -2.72
CA GLY A 104 -5.35 12.39 -4.11
C GLY A 104 -5.56 10.89 -4.34
N PRO A 105 -5.61 10.44 -5.60
CA PRO A 105 -5.81 9.05 -5.98
C PRO A 105 -4.80 8.07 -5.35
N ALA A 106 -3.58 8.52 -5.08
CA ALA A 106 -2.55 7.70 -4.45
C ALA A 106 -2.92 7.27 -3.01
N SER A 107 -3.56 8.17 -2.22
CA SER A 107 -4.02 7.86 -0.87
C SER A 107 -5.12 6.80 -0.90
N ARG A 108 -6.09 6.95 -1.80
CA ARG A 108 -7.19 5.98 -1.99
C ARG A 108 -6.70 4.62 -2.45
N ARG A 109 -5.80 4.58 -3.45
CA ARG A 109 -5.19 3.31 -3.89
C ARG A 109 -4.45 2.62 -2.77
N ARG A 110 -3.66 3.38 -2.02
CA ARG A 110 -2.92 2.84 -0.87
C ARG A 110 -3.85 2.27 0.20
N PHE A 111 -4.96 2.93 0.49
CA PHE A 111 -5.97 2.43 1.43
C PHE A 111 -6.50 1.07 0.99
N LEU A 112 -6.92 0.94 -0.28
CA LEU A 112 -7.40 -0.33 -0.83
C LEU A 112 -6.31 -1.40 -0.81
N ASP A 113 -5.07 -1.06 -1.17
CA ASP A 113 -3.96 -2.01 -1.19
C ASP A 113 -3.61 -2.53 0.21
N VAL A 114 -3.59 -1.64 1.21
CA VAL A 114 -3.36 -2.05 2.60
C VAL A 114 -4.47 -2.96 3.10
N ALA A 115 -5.73 -2.62 2.84
CA ALA A 115 -6.87 -3.44 3.22
C ALA A 115 -6.80 -4.83 2.55
N LEU A 116 -6.61 -4.88 1.23
CA LEU A 116 -6.53 -6.14 0.48
C LEU A 116 -5.32 -7.00 0.90
N CYS A 117 -4.17 -6.38 1.16
CA CYS A 117 -3.00 -7.09 1.66
C CYS A 117 -3.22 -7.74 3.03
N GLN A 118 -4.05 -7.12 3.88
CA GLN A 118 -4.40 -7.71 5.17
C GLN A 118 -5.44 -8.84 5.05
N LEU A 119 -6.31 -8.77 4.04
CA LEU A 119 -7.37 -9.76 3.83
C LEU A 119 -6.90 -10.97 3.03
N GLU A 120 -5.93 -10.80 2.11
CA GLU A 120 -5.62 -11.78 1.09
C GLU A 120 -4.11 -11.88 0.83
N SER A 121 -3.49 -12.98 1.24
CA SER A 121 -2.06 -13.21 0.99
C SER A 121 -1.70 -13.25 -0.52
N ALA A 122 -2.59 -13.74 -1.37
CA ALA A 122 -2.39 -13.76 -2.81
C ALA A 122 -2.30 -12.34 -3.42
N TYR A 123 -3.03 -11.37 -2.84
CA TYR A 123 -2.96 -9.97 -3.26
C TYR A 123 -1.57 -9.36 -3.01
N VAL A 124 -0.94 -9.71 -1.89
CA VAL A 124 0.43 -9.28 -1.55
C VAL A 124 1.41 -9.68 -2.65
N GLY A 125 1.33 -10.93 -3.12
CA GLY A 125 2.16 -11.43 -4.22
C GLY A 125 1.97 -10.64 -5.51
N SER A 126 0.71 -10.46 -5.93
CA SER A 126 0.38 -9.71 -7.13
C SER A 126 0.84 -8.24 -7.06
N LEU A 127 0.64 -7.57 -5.92
CA LEU A 127 1.07 -6.19 -5.70
C LEU A 127 2.59 -6.04 -5.73
N ARG A 128 3.31 -7.01 -5.15
CA ARG A 128 4.77 -7.06 -5.19
C ARG A 128 5.29 -7.18 -6.62
N ASP A 129 4.75 -8.12 -7.37
CA ASP A 129 5.19 -8.42 -8.73
C ASP A 129 4.85 -7.25 -9.68
N TYR A 130 3.65 -6.69 -9.56
CA TYR A 130 3.26 -5.47 -10.27
C TYR A 130 4.20 -4.30 -10.00
N THR A 131 4.50 -4.05 -8.71
CA THR A 131 5.37 -2.93 -8.32
C THR A 131 6.81 -3.15 -8.80
N ALA A 132 7.29 -4.39 -8.85
CA ALA A 132 8.61 -4.71 -9.38
C ALA A 132 8.65 -4.48 -10.90
N ALA A 133 7.67 -4.98 -11.63
CA ALA A 133 7.58 -4.82 -13.08
C ALA A 133 7.43 -3.35 -13.48
N LEU A 134 6.59 -2.57 -12.77
CA LEU A 134 6.45 -1.14 -13.00
C LEU A 134 7.77 -0.37 -12.82
N ARG A 135 8.56 -0.72 -11.80
CA ARG A 135 9.89 -0.11 -11.59
C ARG A 135 10.85 -0.44 -12.71
N GLN A 136 10.86 -1.67 -13.20
CA GLN A 136 11.72 -2.07 -14.31
C GLN A 136 11.29 -1.37 -15.60
N ARG A 137 9.99 -1.37 -15.91
CA ARG A 137 9.47 -0.62 -17.07
C ARG A 137 9.88 0.86 -17.02
N ASN A 138 9.75 1.51 -15.87
CA ASN A 138 10.15 2.90 -15.73
C ASN A 138 11.68 3.11 -15.91
N ARG A 139 12.51 2.15 -15.50
CA ARG A 139 13.96 2.18 -15.79
C ARG A 139 14.24 2.07 -17.28
N LEU A 140 13.56 1.17 -17.99
CA LEU A 140 13.70 1.02 -19.43
C LEU A 140 13.30 2.31 -20.16
N LEU A 141 12.20 2.94 -19.78
CA LEU A 141 11.78 4.24 -20.30
C LEU A 141 12.82 5.35 -20.13
N ILE A 142 13.52 5.37 -19.01
CA ILE A 142 14.61 6.33 -18.76
C ILE A 142 15.84 5.98 -19.60
N ALA A 143 16.20 4.70 -19.67
CA ALA A 143 17.37 4.24 -20.44
C ALA A 143 17.21 4.52 -21.94
N GLU A 144 16.00 4.31 -22.48
CA GLU A 144 15.71 4.55 -23.91
C GLU A 144 15.82 6.03 -24.33
N ARG A 145 15.58 6.95 -23.36
CA ARG A 145 15.79 8.40 -23.61
C ARG A 145 17.26 8.81 -23.73
N HIS A 146 18.17 7.99 -23.21
CA HIS A 146 19.58 8.35 -23.05
C HIS A 146 20.56 7.35 -23.68
N GLY A 147 20.06 6.27 -24.33
CA GLY A 147 20.88 5.17 -24.80
C GLY A 147 20.45 4.54 -26.13
N PRO A 148 21.12 3.47 -26.55
CA PRO A 148 20.97 2.84 -27.88
C PRO A 148 19.71 1.97 -28.05
N GLY A 149 18.69 2.18 -27.26
CA GLY A 149 17.46 1.37 -27.27
C GLY A 149 17.53 0.12 -26.39
N THR A 150 16.39 -0.34 -25.95
CA THR A 150 16.22 -1.53 -25.11
C THR A 150 15.79 -2.72 -25.95
N ASP A 151 16.21 -3.93 -25.61
CA ASP A 151 15.76 -5.16 -26.27
C ASP A 151 14.21 -5.26 -26.24
N PRO A 152 13.55 -5.41 -27.40
CA PRO A 152 12.08 -5.56 -27.46
C PRO A 152 11.56 -6.72 -26.62
N ASN A 153 12.33 -7.79 -26.44
CA ASN A 153 11.95 -8.93 -25.61
C ASN A 153 11.91 -8.58 -24.12
N GLU A 154 12.84 -7.72 -23.67
CA GLU A 154 12.85 -7.25 -22.28
C GLU A 154 11.61 -6.38 -21.99
N TRP A 155 11.21 -5.52 -22.93
CA TRP A 155 9.97 -4.77 -22.84
C TRP A 155 8.75 -5.69 -22.70
N SER A 156 8.61 -6.63 -23.61
CA SER A 156 7.45 -7.53 -23.64
C SER A 156 7.31 -8.35 -22.38
N ALA A 157 8.42 -8.84 -21.82
CA ALA A 157 8.42 -9.61 -20.58
C ALA A 157 7.86 -8.80 -19.39
N TRP A 158 8.30 -7.54 -19.23
CA TRP A 158 7.80 -6.72 -18.13
C TRP A 158 6.37 -6.24 -18.33
N GLU A 159 5.96 -5.98 -19.55
CA GLU A 159 4.58 -5.60 -19.88
C GLU A 159 3.60 -6.74 -19.66
N GLU A 160 3.97 -7.98 -19.99
CA GLU A 160 3.15 -9.15 -19.68
C GLU A 160 2.93 -9.31 -18.17
N ILE A 161 3.98 -9.15 -17.36
CA ILE A 161 3.87 -9.20 -15.89
C ILE A 161 2.95 -8.07 -15.40
N LEU A 162 3.13 -6.84 -15.93
CA LEU A 162 2.29 -5.70 -15.57
C LEU A 162 0.83 -5.92 -15.91
N ALA A 163 0.54 -6.38 -17.11
CA ALA A 163 -0.82 -6.64 -17.59
C ALA A 163 -1.50 -7.70 -16.70
N ARG A 164 -0.87 -8.84 -16.54
CA ARG A 164 -1.41 -9.96 -15.75
C ARG A 164 -1.67 -9.56 -14.30
N THR A 165 -0.66 -8.96 -13.66
CA THR A 165 -0.79 -8.57 -12.24
C THR A 165 -1.70 -7.38 -12.05
N GLY A 166 -1.70 -6.41 -12.97
CA GLY A 166 -2.56 -5.24 -12.95
C GLY A 166 -4.04 -5.60 -13.06
N VAL A 167 -4.42 -6.52 -13.97
CA VAL A 167 -5.79 -7.04 -14.08
C VAL A 167 -6.22 -7.72 -12.77
N ALA A 168 -5.34 -8.51 -12.16
CA ALA A 168 -5.64 -9.16 -10.88
C ALA A 168 -5.89 -8.13 -9.76
N LEU A 169 -5.05 -7.08 -9.66
CA LEU A 169 -5.21 -6.02 -8.69
C LEU A 169 -6.49 -5.20 -8.92
N ASP A 170 -6.75 -4.82 -10.18
CA ASP A 170 -7.95 -4.07 -10.55
C ASP A 170 -9.22 -4.81 -10.15
N ARG A 171 -9.32 -6.09 -10.54
CA ARG A 171 -10.47 -6.93 -10.20
C ARG A 171 -10.74 -6.96 -8.69
N ARG A 172 -9.69 -7.12 -7.87
CA ARG A 172 -9.84 -7.19 -6.41
C ARG A 172 -10.22 -5.85 -5.81
N ARG A 173 -9.61 -4.75 -6.27
CA ARG A 173 -9.97 -3.40 -5.84
C ARG A 173 -11.43 -3.07 -6.17
N ARG A 174 -11.88 -3.41 -7.38
CA ARG A 174 -13.27 -3.24 -7.82
C ARG A 174 -14.24 -4.00 -6.93
N THR A 175 -13.94 -5.27 -6.61
CA THR A 175 -14.75 -6.09 -5.72
C THR A 175 -14.82 -5.48 -4.33
N LEU A 176 -13.68 -5.08 -3.74
CA LEU A 176 -13.64 -4.45 -2.42
C LEU A 176 -14.44 -3.14 -2.39
N CYS A 177 -14.30 -2.28 -3.40
CA CYS A 177 -15.07 -1.04 -3.50
C CYS A 177 -16.58 -1.30 -3.54
N ALA A 178 -17.03 -2.30 -4.29
CA ALA A 178 -18.43 -2.68 -4.35
C ALA A 178 -18.95 -3.19 -2.98
N GLU A 179 -18.15 -3.98 -2.25
CA GLU A 179 -18.47 -4.44 -0.90
C GLU A 179 -18.52 -3.27 0.10
N MET A 180 -17.52 -2.40 0.04
CA MET A 180 -17.47 -1.19 0.87
C MET A 180 -18.67 -0.28 0.63
N GLY A 181 -19.06 -0.09 -0.64
CA GLY A 181 -20.21 0.76 -0.98
C GLY A 181 -21.52 0.23 -0.37
N ARG A 182 -21.74 -1.10 -0.42
CA ARG A 182 -22.90 -1.72 0.21
C ARG A 182 -22.90 -1.52 1.73
N ASN A 183 -21.78 -1.86 2.37
CA ASN A 183 -21.65 -1.77 3.83
C ASN A 183 -21.74 -0.31 4.31
N LEU A 184 -21.13 0.63 3.57
CA LEU A 184 -21.17 2.04 3.90
C LEU A 184 -22.61 2.58 3.86
N ARG A 185 -23.37 2.24 2.81
CA ARG A 185 -24.78 2.63 2.70
C ARG A 185 -25.60 2.09 3.85
N GLU A 186 -25.48 0.80 4.15
CA GLU A 186 -26.19 0.15 5.25
C GLU A 186 -25.88 0.81 6.60
N LEU A 187 -24.61 1.03 6.91
CA LEU A 187 -24.17 1.66 8.16
C LEU A 187 -24.61 3.13 8.23
N SER A 188 -24.52 3.86 7.13
CA SER A 188 -24.94 5.27 7.10
C SER A 188 -26.44 5.43 7.35
N GLN A 189 -27.26 4.57 6.79
CA GLN A 189 -28.72 4.58 6.98
C GLN A 189 -29.13 4.23 8.41
N GLN A 190 -28.29 3.49 9.16
CA GLN A 190 -28.52 3.27 10.60
C GLN A 190 -28.30 4.53 11.44
N VAL A 191 -27.44 5.45 10.97
CA VAL A 191 -27.16 6.72 11.64
C VAL A 191 -28.14 7.80 11.19
N ASP A 192 -28.35 7.92 9.89
CA ASP A 192 -29.30 8.86 9.28
C ASP A 192 -29.87 8.23 8.01
N PRO A 193 -31.21 7.90 8.00
CA PRO A 193 -31.86 7.28 6.86
C PRO A 193 -31.83 8.11 5.56
N THR A 194 -31.53 9.40 5.65
CA THR A 194 -31.43 10.27 4.47
C THR A 194 -30.08 10.20 3.75
N LEU A 195 -29.08 9.56 4.36
CA LEU A 195 -27.75 9.40 3.75
C LEU A 195 -27.74 8.26 2.73
N ASP A 196 -27.27 8.54 1.54
CA ASP A 196 -27.05 7.56 0.47
C ASP A 196 -25.63 7.70 -0.12
N PRO A 197 -24.59 7.35 0.64
CA PRO A 197 -23.22 7.44 0.16
C PRO A 197 -22.94 6.39 -0.91
N THR A 198 -22.14 6.78 -1.90
CA THR A 198 -21.67 5.89 -2.98
C THR A 198 -20.16 5.73 -2.96
N VAL A 199 -19.70 4.55 -3.37
CA VAL A 199 -18.28 4.26 -3.62
C VAL A 199 -18.17 3.78 -5.05
N GLU A 200 -17.51 4.57 -5.88
CA GLU A 200 -17.27 4.23 -7.28
C GLU A 200 -15.78 3.92 -7.48
N TYR A 201 -15.52 2.87 -8.23
CA TYR A 201 -14.16 2.50 -8.61
C TYR A 201 -13.93 2.88 -10.08
N HIS A 202 -12.97 3.79 -10.28
CA HIS A 202 -12.50 4.15 -11.61
C HIS A 202 -11.18 3.43 -11.85
N ASP A 203 -11.13 2.61 -12.89
CA ASP A 203 -9.86 2.04 -13.36
C ASP A 203 -9.00 3.15 -13.98
N GLY A 204 -7.70 2.93 -14.02
CA GLY A 204 -6.76 3.90 -14.57
C GLY A 204 -6.45 3.68 -16.06
N PHE A 205 -7.29 2.91 -16.78
CA PHE A 205 -7.00 2.53 -18.16
C PHE A 205 -7.50 3.55 -19.19
N GLY A 206 -8.34 4.50 -18.76
CA GLY A 206 -8.91 5.51 -19.66
C GLY A 206 -9.70 4.87 -20.80
N ASP A 207 -9.53 5.42 -22.01
CA ASP A 207 -10.20 4.93 -23.21
C ASP A 207 -9.58 3.64 -23.79
N SER A 208 -8.51 3.12 -23.22
CA SER A 208 -7.80 1.94 -23.75
C SER A 208 -8.51 0.61 -23.51
N GLY A 209 -9.61 0.57 -22.77
CA GLY A 209 -10.44 -0.61 -22.52
C GLY A 209 -9.79 -1.74 -21.73
N THR A 210 -8.51 -2.04 -21.98
CA THR A 210 -7.74 -3.06 -21.27
C THR A 210 -6.38 -2.55 -20.79
N LEU A 211 -5.84 -3.18 -19.77
CA LEU A 211 -4.52 -2.85 -19.22
C LEU A 211 -3.40 -3.16 -20.22
N GLU A 212 -3.57 -4.18 -21.05
CA GLU A 212 -2.64 -4.54 -22.11
C GLU A 212 -2.58 -3.47 -23.18
N GLU A 213 -3.72 -2.99 -23.65
CA GLU A 213 -3.81 -1.89 -24.60
C GLU A 213 -3.23 -0.59 -24.01
N ALA A 214 -3.53 -0.27 -22.76
CA ALA A 214 -2.97 0.89 -22.09
C ALA A 214 -1.44 0.78 -21.93
N ALA A 215 -0.91 -0.40 -21.63
CA ALA A 215 0.54 -0.62 -21.50
C ALA A 215 1.24 -0.45 -22.85
N VAL A 216 0.67 -0.97 -23.94
CA VAL A 216 1.20 -0.83 -25.30
C VAL A 216 1.11 0.60 -25.79
N ALA A 217 -0.01 1.28 -25.58
CA ALA A 217 -0.24 2.68 -26.01
C ALA A 217 0.74 3.67 -25.33
N THR A 218 1.34 3.30 -24.22
CA THR A 218 2.32 4.13 -23.50
C THR A 218 3.78 3.78 -23.81
N ARG A 219 4.04 2.93 -24.82
CA ARG A 219 5.40 2.74 -25.34
C ARG A 219 5.85 4.02 -26.04
N PRO A 220 7.11 4.44 -25.88
CA PRO A 220 7.63 5.52 -26.69
C PRO A 220 7.80 5.02 -28.14
N ASP A 221 6.91 5.40 -29.01
CA ASP A 221 7.15 5.35 -30.45
C ASP A 221 8.15 6.47 -30.78
N GLY A 222 9.44 6.17 -30.71
CA GLY A 222 10.51 6.97 -31.32
C GLY A 222 10.55 8.47 -31.08
N GLY A 223 9.89 8.99 -30.09
CA GLY A 223 9.90 10.41 -29.72
C GLY A 223 8.55 10.92 -29.24
N THR A 224 8.44 11.07 -28.00
CA THR A 224 7.55 11.93 -27.22
C THR A 224 6.83 11.22 -26.07
N HIS A 225 7.06 11.78 -24.91
CA HIS A 225 6.36 11.57 -23.65
C HIS A 225 6.56 10.24 -22.92
N ALA A 226 7.45 10.29 -21.93
CA ALA A 226 7.36 9.43 -20.77
C ALA A 226 6.02 9.71 -20.10
N SER A 227 5.00 9.08 -20.60
CA SER A 227 3.70 9.16 -20.01
C SER A 227 3.67 8.18 -18.84
N ARG A 228 3.17 8.68 -17.81
CA ARG A 228 2.67 8.10 -16.60
C ARG A 228 2.08 6.74 -16.90
N GLY A 229 2.58 5.67 -16.27
CA GLY A 229 1.88 4.39 -16.28
C GLY A 229 0.44 4.60 -15.80
N PRO A 230 -0.50 3.68 -16.11
CA PRO A 230 -1.92 3.86 -15.84
C PRO A 230 -2.30 4.17 -14.39
N GLN A 231 -1.32 4.32 -13.50
CA GLN A 231 -1.50 4.69 -12.10
C GLN A 231 -0.81 6.01 -11.70
N GLN A 232 -0.27 6.78 -12.63
CA GLN A 232 0.44 8.05 -12.31
C GLN A 232 -0.26 9.30 -12.84
N GLU A 233 -1.54 9.31 -12.98
CA GLU A 233 -2.25 10.56 -13.02
C GLU A 233 -2.33 11.11 -11.58
N ALA A 234 -1.47 12.07 -11.31
CA ALA A 234 -1.54 13.01 -10.21
C ALA A 234 -2.09 14.33 -10.74
N PRO A 235 -2.33 15.21 -9.84
CA PRO A 235 -3.46 15.58 -9.00
C PRO A 235 -4.55 16.29 -9.72
#